data_737fad30da4ede4bce712fc031245ac4
#
_entry.id   737fad30da4ede4bce712fc031245ac4
#
_cell.length_a   1.000
_cell.length_b   1.000
_cell.length_c   1.000
_cell.angle_alpha   90.00
_cell.angle_beta   90.00
_cell.angle_gamma   90.00
#
_symmetry.space_group_name_H-M   'P 1'
#
loop_
_entity.id
_entity.type
_entity.pdbx_description
1 polymer ?
#
loop_
_entity_poly.entity_id
_entity_poly.type
_entity_poly.pdbx_seq_one_letter_code
_entity_poly.pdbx_strand_id
1 'polypeptide(L)'
;MSRVEIPKIRTLALDEGSRTSAALVRILLEKQHGLRPELRPLPIDEPWQSADADAVLIIGDRAMNPRHDKQFQLEIDLGQWWHELTGAPFVFAMWAARGGIAADQLSVIDDRLSGSRDAGMAASDEIACREAESYGLSLQQGRDYFQKYLHFTLGVAERQALSRFRKLAVDMGLAPSNMELQYHDC
;
A
#
# COMPACT_ATOMS: atom_id res chain seq x y z
N MET A 1 -8.49 8.80 -4.48
CA MET A 1 -9.62 9.75 -4.60
C MET A 1 -9.49 10.51 -5.92
N SER A 2 -10.55 10.63 -6.72
CA SER A 2 -10.50 11.39 -7.98
C SER A 2 -11.71 12.32 -8.14
N ARG A 3 -11.45 13.53 -8.63
CA ARG A 3 -12.48 14.55 -8.96
C ARG A 3 -13.09 14.35 -10.33
N VAL A 4 -12.41 13.55 -11.16
CA VAL A 4 -12.80 13.28 -12.56
C VAL A 4 -12.81 11.79 -12.81
N GLU A 5 -13.42 11.36 -13.93
CA GLU A 5 -13.29 9.99 -14.40
C GLU A 5 -11.83 9.62 -14.70
N ILE A 6 -11.44 8.37 -14.47
CA ILE A 6 -10.04 7.92 -14.60
C ILE A 6 -9.40 8.35 -15.92
N PRO A 7 -10.07 8.19 -17.10
CA PRO A 7 -9.46 8.58 -18.38
C PRO A 7 -9.18 10.09 -18.52
N LYS A 8 -9.75 10.91 -17.62
CA LYS A 8 -9.60 12.37 -17.65
C LYS A 8 -8.54 12.90 -16.67
N ILE A 9 -7.88 12.03 -15.91
CA ILE A 9 -6.84 12.43 -14.95
C ILE A 9 -5.62 12.96 -15.71
N ARG A 10 -5.30 14.23 -15.50
CA ARG A 10 -4.13 14.92 -16.06
C ARG A 10 -3.11 15.26 -14.98
N THR A 11 -3.56 15.46 -13.75
CA THR A 11 -2.72 15.80 -12.60
C THR A 11 -3.01 14.84 -11.45
N LEU A 12 -1.96 14.36 -10.77
CA LEU A 12 -2.02 13.42 -9.67
C LEU A 12 -1.15 13.90 -8.53
N ALA A 13 -1.76 14.23 -7.40
CA ALA A 13 -1.05 14.52 -6.17
C ALA A 13 -0.69 13.21 -5.44
N LEU A 14 0.58 13.06 -5.09
CA LEU A 14 1.13 11.87 -4.47
C LEU A 14 1.48 12.11 -3.01
N ASP A 15 0.89 11.33 -2.12
CA ASP A 15 1.25 11.31 -0.71
C ASP A 15 2.73 10.96 -0.53
N GLU A 16 3.48 11.81 0.17
CA GLU A 16 4.92 11.65 0.39
C GLU A 16 5.26 10.47 1.32
N GLY A 17 4.29 9.97 2.07
CA GLY A 17 4.46 8.88 3.03
C GLY A 17 4.64 7.49 2.39
N SER A 18 4.34 7.30 1.07
CA SER A 18 4.47 5.98 0.44
C SER A 18 5.02 6.01 -0.97
N ARG A 19 6.25 5.56 -1.11
CA ARG A 19 6.87 5.33 -2.43
C ARG A 19 6.24 4.15 -3.17
N THR A 20 5.84 3.11 -2.45
CA THR A 20 5.21 1.90 -3.02
C THR A 20 3.86 2.23 -3.64
N SER A 21 2.97 2.91 -2.90
CA SER A 21 1.65 3.29 -3.40
C SER A 21 1.75 4.31 -4.55
N ALA A 22 2.72 5.23 -4.49
CA ALA A 22 2.99 6.17 -5.58
C ALA A 22 3.45 5.45 -6.88
N ALA A 23 4.27 4.42 -6.77
CA ALA A 23 4.64 3.58 -7.91
C ALA A 23 3.43 2.77 -8.42
N LEU A 24 2.64 2.17 -7.51
CA LEU A 24 1.48 1.36 -7.85
C LEU A 24 0.44 2.15 -8.66
N VAL A 25 0.01 3.31 -8.19
CA VAL A 25 -1.01 4.10 -8.89
C VAL A 25 -0.54 4.53 -10.28
N ARG A 26 0.74 4.85 -10.44
CA ARG A 26 1.33 5.19 -11.75
C ARG A 26 1.33 3.99 -12.69
N ILE A 27 1.67 2.80 -12.19
CA ILE A 27 1.63 1.55 -12.97
C ILE A 27 0.20 1.23 -13.41
N LEU A 28 -0.78 1.33 -12.51
CA LEU A 28 -2.17 1.03 -12.79
C LEU A 28 -2.75 1.99 -13.86
N LEU A 29 -2.51 3.29 -13.71
CA LEU A 29 -2.94 4.31 -14.68
C LEU A 29 -2.34 4.07 -16.07
N GLU A 30 -1.04 3.79 -16.14
CA GLU A 30 -0.36 3.52 -17.41
C GLU A 30 -0.83 2.21 -18.06
N LYS A 31 -0.92 1.12 -17.28
CA LYS A 31 -1.22 -0.21 -17.85
C LYS A 31 -2.66 -0.37 -18.28
N GLN A 32 -3.62 0.21 -17.59
CA GLN A 32 -5.04 0.10 -17.97
C GLN A 32 -5.54 1.22 -18.86
N HIS A 33 -4.97 2.41 -18.73
CA HIS A 33 -5.52 3.59 -19.40
C HIS A 33 -4.49 4.33 -20.27
N GLY A 34 -3.22 3.92 -20.28
CA GLY A 34 -2.16 4.63 -21.02
C GLY A 34 -1.86 6.03 -20.47
N LEU A 35 -2.21 6.29 -19.20
CA LEU A 35 -2.12 7.62 -18.62
C LEU A 35 -0.81 7.84 -17.87
N ARG A 36 -0.21 9.00 -18.11
CA ARG A 36 0.97 9.52 -17.40
C ARG A 36 0.70 10.94 -16.93
N PRO A 37 -0.07 11.10 -15.85
CA PRO A 37 -0.42 12.43 -15.36
C PRO A 37 0.81 13.19 -14.86
N GLU A 38 0.72 14.52 -14.87
CA GLU A 38 1.65 15.39 -14.17
C GLU A 38 1.58 15.09 -12.66
N LEU A 39 2.74 14.86 -12.06
CA LEU A 39 2.83 14.51 -10.63
C LEU A 39 3.02 15.76 -9.79
N ARG A 40 2.27 15.86 -8.70
CA ARG A 40 2.37 16.91 -7.69
C ARG A 40 2.67 16.31 -6.33
N PRO A 41 3.50 16.93 -5.49
CA PRO A 41 3.71 16.49 -4.12
C PRO A 41 2.44 16.75 -3.30
N LEU A 42 2.16 15.86 -2.36
CA LEU A 42 1.17 16.05 -1.31
C LEU A 42 1.86 15.84 0.03
N PRO A 43 2.27 16.92 0.71
CA PRO A 43 2.89 16.86 2.03
C PRO A 43 1.98 16.18 3.06
N ILE A 44 2.59 15.47 4.02
CA ILE A 44 1.83 14.73 5.05
C ILE A 44 0.97 15.67 5.89
N ASP A 45 1.45 16.87 6.17
CA ASP A 45 0.77 17.84 7.04
C ASP A 45 -0.28 18.67 6.30
N GLU A 46 -0.41 18.56 4.98
CA GLU A 46 -1.38 19.30 4.20
C GLU A 46 -2.72 18.54 4.06
N PRO A 47 -3.85 19.24 4.14
CA PRO A 47 -5.15 18.64 3.86
C PRO A 47 -5.21 18.16 2.41
N TRP A 48 -5.38 16.85 2.21
CA TRP A 48 -5.42 16.26 0.86
C TRP A 48 -6.57 16.79 0.00
N GLN A 49 -7.64 17.26 0.65
CA GLN A 49 -8.80 17.85 -0.02
C GLN A 49 -8.48 19.16 -0.76
N SER A 50 -7.49 19.91 -0.27
CA SER A 50 -7.06 21.19 -0.88
C SER A 50 -6.05 21.03 -2.01
N ALA A 51 -5.55 19.81 -2.28
CA ALA A 51 -4.60 19.57 -3.35
C ALA A 51 -5.17 20.01 -4.71
N ASP A 52 -4.42 20.85 -5.43
CA ASP A 52 -4.76 21.28 -6.78
C ASP A 52 -4.36 20.18 -7.79
N ALA A 53 -5.17 19.13 -7.85
CA ALA A 53 -4.97 17.99 -8.76
C ALA A 53 -6.30 17.32 -9.11
N ASP A 54 -6.37 16.66 -10.26
CA ASP A 54 -7.54 15.89 -10.68
C ASP A 54 -7.76 14.66 -9.81
N ALA A 55 -6.67 14.05 -9.35
CA ALA A 55 -6.69 12.91 -8.45
C ALA A 55 -5.64 13.06 -7.34
N VAL A 56 -5.90 12.41 -6.21
CA VAL A 56 -5.05 12.44 -5.03
C VAL A 56 -4.82 11.02 -4.54
N LEU A 57 -3.57 10.63 -4.36
CA LEU A 57 -3.21 9.44 -3.61
C LEU A 57 -3.17 9.80 -2.12
N ILE A 58 -3.90 9.06 -1.31
CA ILE A 58 -3.83 9.13 0.15
C ILE A 58 -3.51 7.75 0.72
N ILE A 59 -2.81 7.71 1.86
CA ILE A 59 -2.37 6.48 2.51
C ILE A 59 -2.55 6.55 4.03
N GLY A 60 -2.36 5.39 4.68
CA GLY A 60 -2.34 5.28 6.13
C GLY A 60 -3.63 5.78 6.76
N ASP A 61 -3.53 6.44 7.92
CA ASP A 61 -4.67 6.90 8.70
C ASP A 61 -5.58 7.86 7.92
N ARG A 62 -5.00 8.64 6.98
CA ARG A 62 -5.76 9.54 6.10
C ARG A 62 -6.70 8.80 5.16
N ALA A 63 -6.39 7.54 4.84
CA ALA A 63 -7.18 6.68 3.96
C ALA A 63 -8.15 5.76 4.71
N MET A 64 -7.99 5.57 6.03
CA MET A 64 -8.85 4.66 6.81
C MET A 64 -10.28 5.14 6.93
N ASN A 65 -10.50 6.43 7.01
CA ASN A 65 -11.82 7.05 7.05
C ASN A 65 -11.80 8.34 6.22
N PRO A 66 -11.70 8.23 4.89
CA PRO A 66 -11.75 9.41 4.04
C PRO A 66 -13.13 10.04 4.24
N ARG A 67 -13.17 11.23 4.83
CA ARG A 67 -14.42 11.99 4.91
C ARG A 67 -14.90 12.17 3.48
N HIS A 68 -16.11 11.68 3.17
CA HIS A 68 -16.72 11.85 1.87
C HIS A 68 -16.77 13.33 1.52
N ASP A 69 -15.81 13.77 0.73
CA ASP A 69 -15.81 15.11 0.18
C ASP A 69 -16.50 15.06 -1.17
N LYS A 70 -17.58 15.82 -1.32
CA LYS A 70 -18.39 15.89 -2.55
C LYS A 70 -17.60 16.32 -3.79
N GLN A 71 -16.39 16.86 -3.61
CA GLN A 71 -15.49 17.19 -4.71
C GLN A 71 -14.89 15.96 -5.39
N PHE A 72 -14.83 14.82 -4.70
CA PHE A 72 -14.28 13.57 -5.24
C PHE A 72 -15.41 12.65 -5.65
N GLN A 73 -15.45 12.37 -6.94
CA GLN A 73 -16.49 11.53 -7.55
C GLN A 73 -16.17 10.03 -7.43
N LEU A 74 -14.86 9.70 -7.34
CA LEU A 74 -14.39 8.33 -7.30
C LEU A 74 -13.48 8.11 -6.09
N GLU A 75 -13.73 7.02 -5.40
CA GLU A 75 -12.86 6.42 -4.41
C GLU A 75 -12.40 5.06 -4.94
N ILE A 76 -11.10 4.83 -4.99
CA ILE A 76 -10.52 3.64 -5.61
C ILE A 76 -9.49 3.05 -4.66
N ASP A 77 -9.70 1.82 -4.24
CA ASP A 77 -8.70 1.04 -3.52
C ASP A 77 -7.67 0.49 -4.50
N LEU A 78 -6.40 0.81 -4.28
CA LEU A 78 -5.33 0.40 -5.19
C LEU A 78 -4.98 -1.09 -5.08
N GLY A 79 -5.18 -1.71 -3.91
CA GLY A 79 -4.99 -3.14 -3.72
C GLY A 79 -6.03 -3.94 -4.48
N GLN A 80 -7.30 -3.51 -4.42
CA GLN A 80 -8.38 -4.09 -5.20
C GLN A 80 -8.12 -3.91 -6.69
N TRP A 81 -7.76 -2.71 -7.13
CA TRP A 81 -7.48 -2.43 -8.54
C TRP A 81 -6.31 -3.27 -9.08
N TRP A 82 -5.25 -3.44 -8.28
CA TRP A 82 -4.17 -4.36 -8.61
C TRP A 82 -4.64 -5.80 -8.74
N HIS A 83 -5.48 -6.26 -7.81
CA HIS A 83 -6.05 -7.61 -7.85
C HIS A 83 -6.90 -7.84 -9.10
N GLU A 84 -7.76 -6.90 -9.47
CA GLU A 84 -8.57 -6.95 -10.68
C GLU A 84 -7.71 -7.03 -11.96
N LEU A 85 -6.60 -6.29 -12.01
CA LEU A 85 -5.67 -6.30 -13.13
C LEU A 85 -4.83 -7.57 -13.22
N THR A 86 -4.46 -8.16 -12.07
CA THR A 86 -3.40 -9.16 -12.03
C THR A 86 -3.83 -10.53 -11.51
N GLY A 87 -4.96 -10.61 -10.81
CA GLY A 87 -5.39 -11.78 -10.05
C GLY A 87 -4.55 -12.09 -8.81
N ALA A 88 -3.61 -11.20 -8.42
CA ALA A 88 -2.64 -11.43 -7.37
C ALA A 88 -2.82 -10.46 -6.19
N PRO A 89 -2.39 -10.81 -4.96
CA PRO A 89 -2.36 -9.88 -3.85
C PRO A 89 -1.37 -8.75 -4.10
N PHE A 90 -1.49 -7.62 -3.37
CA PHE A 90 -0.49 -6.55 -3.41
C PHE A 90 0.25 -6.44 -2.08
N VAL A 91 1.59 -6.37 -2.15
CA VAL A 91 2.44 -6.22 -0.96
C VAL A 91 2.78 -4.74 -0.78
N PHE A 92 2.08 -4.06 0.12
CA PHE A 92 2.30 -2.65 0.41
C PHE A 92 3.55 -2.38 1.23
N ALA A 93 3.86 -3.28 2.16
CA ALA A 93 5.03 -3.21 3.03
C ALA A 93 5.52 -4.61 3.39
N MET A 94 6.81 -4.72 3.69
CA MET A 94 7.43 -5.94 4.20
C MET A 94 8.63 -5.56 5.07
N TRP A 95 9.01 -6.45 5.95
CA TRP A 95 10.30 -6.32 6.63
C TRP A 95 11.44 -6.59 5.66
N ALA A 96 12.48 -5.76 5.74
CA ALA A 96 13.66 -5.88 4.92
C ALA A 96 14.92 -5.71 5.78
N ALA A 97 15.84 -6.63 5.66
CA ALA A 97 17.14 -6.56 6.30
C ALA A 97 18.17 -5.90 5.36
N ARG A 98 19.13 -5.18 5.94
CA ARG A 98 20.30 -4.69 5.19
C ARG A 98 21.21 -5.86 4.85
N GLY A 99 21.87 -5.78 3.70
CA GLY A 99 22.93 -6.73 3.35
C GLY A 99 24.06 -6.73 4.37
N GLY A 100 24.69 -7.91 4.58
CA GLY A 100 25.83 -8.09 5.48
C GLY A 100 25.47 -8.46 6.93
N ILE A 101 24.19 -8.65 7.26
CA ILE A 101 23.78 -9.25 8.54
C ILE A 101 24.06 -10.76 8.47
N ALA A 102 24.67 -11.33 9.52
CA ALA A 102 24.95 -12.76 9.58
C ALA A 102 23.65 -13.60 9.64
N ALA A 103 23.66 -14.79 9.05
CA ALA A 103 22.46 -15.62 8.92
C ALA A 103 21.86 -16.01 10.29
N ASP A 104 22.70 -16.29 11.28
CA ASP A 104 22.26 -16.59 12.65
C ASP A 104 21.56 -15.39 13.31
N GLN A 105 22.03 -14.17 13.06
CA GLN A 105 21.36 -12.95 13.53
C GLN A 105 20.04 -12.72 12.82
N LEU A 106 19.98 -12.97 11.49
CA LEU A 106 18.74 -12.87 10.73
C LEU A 106 17.69 -13.85 11.24
N SER A 107 18.09 -15.10 11.55
CA SER A 107 17.17 -16.11 12.09
C SER A 107 16.59 -15.65 13.44
N VAL A 108 17.40 -15.13 14.37
CA VAL A 108 16.92 -14.61 15.65
C VAL A 108 15.96 -13.43 15.47
N ILE A 109 16.23 -12.53 14.52
CA ILE A 109 15.35 -11.40 14.21
C ILE A 109 14.02 -11.89 13.64
N ASP A 110 14.06 -12.82 12.69
CA ASP A 110 12.87 -13.37 12.05
C ASP A 110 11.98 -14.10 13.05
N ASP A 111 12.55 -14.93 13.94
CA ASP A 111 11.81 -15.59 15.03
C ASP A 111 11.08 -14.58 15.92
N ARG A 112 11.76 -13.48 16.27
CA ARG A 112 11.16 -12.41 17.11
C ARG A 112 10.03 -11.66 16.39
N LEU A 113 10.24 -11.31 15.14
CA LEU A 113 9.25 -10.61 14.32
C LEU A 113 8.04 -11.51 14.04
N SER A 114 8.28 -12.78 13.70
CA SER A 114 7.23 -13.76 13.46
C SER A 114 6.41 -14.04 14.74
N GLY A 115 7.07 -14.22 15.87
CA GLY A 115 6.37 -14.37 17.16
C GLY A 115 5.54 -13.13 17.53
N SER A 116 6.04 -11.92 17.26
CA SER A 116 5.30 -10.67 17.51
C SER A 116 4.10 -10.53 16.58
N ARG A 117 4.25 -10.88 15.29
CA ARG A 117 3.16 -10.93 14.33
C ARG A 117 2.05 -11.88 14.81
N ASP A 118 2.42 -13.09 15.17
CA ASP A 118 1.46 -14.14 15.56
C ASP A 118 0.72 -13.75 16.84
N ALA A 119 1.41 -13.16 17.81
CA ALA A 119 0.79 -12.61 19.02
C ALA A 119 -0.16 -11.43 18.68
N GLY A 120 0.23 -10.53 17.78
CA GLY A 120 -0.61 -9.43 17.32
C GLY A 120 -1.86 -9.92 16.58
N MET A 121 -1.74 -10.92 15.73
CA MET A 121 -2.89 -11.53 15.06
C MET A 121 -3.84 -12.22 16.04
N ALA A 122 -3.32 -12.93 17.02
CA ALA A 122 -4.14 -13.54 18.08
C ALA A 122 -4.89 -12.49 18.93
N ALA A 123 -4.30 -11.31 19.12
CA ALA A 123 -4.89 -10.19 19.84
C ALA A 123 -5.68 -9.20 18.96
N SER A 124 -5.93 -9.51 17.69
CA SER A 124 -6.52 -8.58 16.73
C SER A 124 -7.88 -8.01 17.15
N ASP A 125 -8.71 -8.81 17.81
CA ASP A 125 -10.00 -8.39 18.37
C ASP A 125 -9.83 -7.36 19.50
N GLU A 126 -8.90 -7.61 20.42
CA GLU A 126 -8.57 -6.70 21.52
C GLU A 126 -8.01 -5.39 21.00
N ILE A 127 -7.12 -5.46 20.01
CA ILE A 127 -6.56 -4.28 19.34
C ILE A 127 -7.67 -3.48 18.66
N ALA A 128 -8.56 -4.13 17.92
CA ALA A 128 -9.69 -3.47 17.28
C ALA A 128 -10.61 -2.78 18.30
N CYS A 129 -10.90 -3.44 19.43
CA CYS A 129 -11.72 -2.85 20.51
C CYS A 129 -11.08 -1.59 21.10
N ARG A 130 -9.75 -1.58 21.24
CA ARG A 130 -9.01 -0.47 21.84
C ARG A 130 -8.84 0.71 20.90
N GLU A 131 -8.58 0.43 19.63
CA GLU A 131 -8.08 1.45 18.69
C GLU A 131 -9.15 1.97 17.71
N ALA A 132 -10.20 1.22 17.38
CA ALA A 132 -11.13 1.55 16.30
C ALA A 132 -11.71 2.97 16.43
N GLU A 133 -12.14 3.36 17.62
CA GLU A 133 -12.75 4.68 17.86
C GLU A 133 -11.78 5.84 17.59
N SER A 134 -10.49 5.68 17.92
CA SER A 134 -9.46 6.71 17.70
C SER A 134 -9.23 7.02 16.21
N TYR A 135 -9.53 6.04 15.35
CA TYR A 135 -9.47 6.17 13.88
C TYR A 135 -10.85 6.48 13.25
N GLY A 136 -11.87 6.75 14.06
CA GLY A 136 -13.23 7.02 13.58
C GLY A 136 -13.92 5.80 12.94
N LEU A 137 -13.48 4.59 13.28
CA LEU A 137 -14.03 3.34 12.80
C LEU A 137 -15.01 2.74 13.81
N SER A 138 -16.05 2.06 13.32
CA SER A 138 -16.82 1.15 14.17
C SER A 138 -15.94 -0.06 14.56
N LEU A 139 -16.29 -0.73 15.66
CA LEU A 139 -15.60 -1.95 16.08
C LEU A 139 -15.56 -3.01 14.97
N GLN A 140 -16.66 -3.15 14.20
CA GLN A 140 -16.71 -4.11 13.10
C GLN A 140 -15.74 -3.73 11.97
N GLN A 141 -15.63 -2.46 11.64
CA GLN A 141 -14.64 -1.98 10.65
C GLN A 141 -13.20 -2.20 11.13
N GLY A 142 -12.92 -1.98 12.42
CA GLY A 142 -11.61 -2.27 13.00
C GLY A 142 -11.26 -3.78 12.93
N ARG A 143 -12.22 -4.66 13.22
CA ARG A 143 -12.05 -6.12 13.07
C ARG A 143 -11.80 -6.51 11.63
N ASP A 144 -12.63 -6.02 10.71
CA ASP A 144 -12.51 -6.33 9.29
C ASP A 144 -11.17 -5.86 8.73
N TYR A 145 -10.65 -4.73 9.20
CA TYR A 145 -9.33 -4.22 8.83
C TYR A 145 -8.23 -5.24 9.12
N PHE A 146 -8.16 -5.78 10.33
CA PHE A 146 -7.12 -6.74 10.71
C PHE A 146 -7.35 -8.17 10.17
N GLN A 147 -8.61 -8.59 10.03
CA GLN A 147 -8.94 -9.99 9.74
C GLN A 147 -9.26 -10.26 8.27
N LYS A 148 -9.67 -9.23 7.52
CA LYS A 148 -10.08 -9.38 6.11
C LYS A 148 -9.19 -8.61 5.13
N TYR A 149 -8.77 -7.38 5.51
CA TYR A 149 -8.08 -6.51 4.57
C TYR A 149 -6.55 -6.59 4.69
N LEU A 150 -6.03 -6.86 5.87
CA LEU A 150 -4.60 -7.05 6.06
C LEU A 150 -4.22 -8.53 6.05
N HIS A 151 -3.14 -8.82 5.34
CA HIS A 151 -2.52 -10.14 5.30
C HIS A 151 -1.06 -10.02 5.75
N PHE A 152 -0.70 -10.70 6.84
CA PHE A 152 0.59 -10.51 7.51
C PHE A 152 1.63 -11.57 7.16
N THR A 153 1.38 -12.38 6.14
CA THR A 153 2.28 -13.45 5.71
C THR A 153 2.78 -13.20 4.31
N LEU A 154 4.09 -13.29 4.11
CA LEU A 154 4.72 -13.18 2.80
C LEU A 154 4.91 -14.59 2.21
N GLY A 155 3.83 -15.17 1.68
CA GLY A 155 3.80 -16.49 1.08
C GLY A 155 4.26 -16.50 -0.38
N VAL A 156 4.03 -17.63 -1.06
CA VAL A 156 4.43 -17.81 -2.47
C VAL A 156 3.67 -16.82 -3.38
N ALA A 157 2.38 -16.61 -3.16
CA ALA A 157 1.57 -15.71 -3.97
C ALA A 157 2.05 -14.26 -3.85
N GLU A 158 2.36 -13.81 -2.62
CA GLU A 158 2.85 -12.47 -2.33
C GLU A 158 4.23 -12.24 -2.95
N ARG A 159 5.14 -13.22 -2.86
CA ARG A 159 6.48 -13.16 -3.49
C ARG A 159 6.39 -13.07 -5.02
N GLN A 160 5.48 -13.83 -5.64
CA GLN A 160 5.23 -13.75 -7.09
C GLN A 160 4.64 -12.38 -7.48
N ALA A 161 3.68 -11.89 -6.70
CA ALA A 161 3.09 -10.57 -6.89
C ALA A 161 4.13 -9.46 -6.78
N LEU A 162 5.00 -9.54 -5.77
CA LEU A 162 6.09 -8.58 -5.57
C LEU A 162 7.09 -8.60 -6.74
N SER A 163 7.43 -9.77 -7.25
CA SER A 163 8.28 -9.92 -8.44
C SER A 163 7.63 -9.30 -9.69
N ARG A 164 6.32 -9.50 -9.86
CA ARG A 164 5.55 -8.88 -10.96
C ARG A 164 5.51 -7.36 -10.82
N PHE A 165 5.23 -6.85 -9.62
CA PHE A 165 5.23 -5.41 -9.35
C PHE A 165 6.60 -4.79 -9.61
N ARG A 166 7.69 -5.42 -9.12
CA ARG A 166 9.06 -4.99 -9.38
C ARG A 166 9.35 -4.90 -10.87
N LYS A 167 8.99 -5.93 -11.66
CA LYS A 167 9.18 -5.92 -13.11
C LYS A 167 8.50 -4.71 -13.75
N LEU A 168 7.24 -4.46 -13.42
CA LEU A 168 6.50 -3.32 -13.96
C LEU A 168 7.11 -1.97 -13.53
N ALA A 169 7.57 -1.89 -12.29
CA ALA A 169 8.25 -0.69 -11.79
C ALA A 169 9.58 -0.43 -12.52
N VAL A 170 10.38 -1.48 -12.78
CA VAL A 170 11.62 -1.38 -13.57
C VAL A 170 11.31 -0.96 -15.01
N ASP A 171 10.34 -1.60 -15.66
CA ASP A 171 9.93 -1.29 -17.04
C ASP A 171 9.49 0.17 -17.21
N MET A 172 8.97 0.79 -16.15
CA MET A 172 8.57 2.19 -16.11
C MET A 172 9.65 3.14 -15.54
N GLY A 173 10.84 2.64 -15.23
CA GLY A 173 11.92 3.45 -14.63
C GLY A 173 11.66 3.90 -13.19
N LEU A 174 10.74 3.26 -12.47
CA LEU A 174 10.38 3.58 -11.08
C LEU A 174 11.24 2.84 -10.05
N ALA A 175 11.95 1.81 -10.48
CA ALA A 175 12.86 1.02 -9.66
C ALA A 175 14.14 0.70 -10.44
N PRO A 176 15.29 0.54 -9.74
CA PRO A 176 16.54 0.16 -10.39
C PRO A 176 16.47 -1.29 -10.89
N SER A 177 17.05 -1.54 -12.06
CA SER A 177 17.07 -2.87 -12.69
C SER A 177 18.08 -3.84 -12.04
N ASN A 178 19.13 -3.31 -11.42
CA ASN A 178 20.27 -4.06 -10.88
C ASN A 178 20.07 -4.57 -9.44
N MET A 179 18.91 -4.42 -8.85
CA MET A 179 18.61 -4.96 -7.52
C MET A 179 17.75 -6.22 -7.63
N GLU A 180 18.15 -7.28 -6.96
CA GLU A 180 17.35 -8.50 -6.83
C GLU A 180 16.80 -8.62 -5.40
N LEU A 181 15.59 -9.17 -5.31
CA LEU A 181 14.99 -9.50 -4.01
C LEU A 181 15.55 -10.86 -3.58
N GLN A 182 16.22 -10.88 -2.46
CA GLN A 182 16.64 -12.12 -1.79
C GLN A 182 15.72 -12.35 -0.60
N TYR A 183 15.17 -13.53 -0.49
CA TYR A 183 14.32 -13.91 0.63
C TYR A 183 15.14 -14.73 1.62
N HIS A 184 14.96 -14.43 2.89
CA HIS A 184 15.47 -15.25 3.97
C HIS A 184 14.34 -16.18 4.39
N ASP A 185 14.51 -17.46 4.12
CA ASP A 185 13.56 -18.50 4.51
C ASP A 185 14.16 -19.19 5.75
N CYS A 186 13.48 -19.09 6.88
CA CYS A 186 13.78 -19.81 8.11
C CYS A 186 12.94 -21.05 8.22
#